data_d1307c586e5cc2793479e633c272a858
#
_entry.id   d1307c586e5cc2793479e633c272a858
#
_cell.length_a   1.000
_cell.length_b   1.000
_cell.length_c   1.000
_cell.angle_alpha   90.00
_cell.angle_beta   90.00
_cell.angle_gamma   90.00
#
_symmetry.space_group_name_H-M   'P 1'
#
loop_
_entity.id
_entity.type
_entity.pdbx_description
1 polymer ?
#
loop_
_entity_poly.entity_id
_entity_poly.type
_entity_poly.pdbx_seq_one_letter_code
_entity_poly.pdbx_strand_id
1 'polypeptide(L)'
;MAVKSFSFINFLIRFVLAVVLVFATYNPSEYSWYHWFMHASDKFDPLLAFAAVVLLIGWVIYLRATVRSLGEIGTLLAIAFFGVLTWLMIDYNVLSVENTEVLTYVILVMLAAIIATGMSWSHIRRRMSGQLDVDEVDEN
;
A
#
# COMPACT_ATOMS: atom_id res chain seq x y z
N MET A 1 8.09 25.02 7.54
CA MET A 1 8.26 24.85 6.16
C MET A 1 8.40 23.44 5.72
N ALA A 2 9.55 22.79 5.99
CA ALA A 2 9.71 21.40 5.60
C ALA A 2 8.64 20.52 6.20
N VAL A 3 8.25 20.82 7.42
CA VAL A 3 7.22 20.04 8.11
C VAL A 3 5.89 20.14 7.41
N LYS A 4 5.57 21.31 6.90
CA LYS A 4 4.29 21.51 6.22
C LYS A 4 4.25 20.79 4.89
N SER A 5 5.34 20.82 4.14
CA SER A 5 5.35 20.18 2.84
C SER A 5 5.23 18.68 2.94
N PHE A 6 5.62 18.10 4.08
CA PHE A 6 5.48 16.67 4.24
C PHE A 6 4.05 16.21 4.10
N SER A 7 3.13 16.93 4.71
CA SER A 7 1.84 16.37 5.06
C SER A 7 1.12 15.68 3.90
N PHE A 8 0.84 16.36 2.81
CA PHE A 8 0.00 15.80 1.78
C PHE A 8 0.79 15.27 0.58
N ILE A 9 1.77 16.06 0.15
CA ILE A 9 2.52 15.69 -1.04
C ILE A 9 3.32 14.41 -0.81
N ASN A 10 3.96 14.29 0.34
CA ASN A 10 4.72 13.08 0.66
C ASN A 10 3.83 11.86 0.77
N PHE A 11 2.63 12.04 1.33
CA PHE A 11 1.69 10.94 1.38
C PHE A 11 1.26 10.52 -0.03
N LEU A 12 1.00 11.49 -0.89
CA LEU A 12 0.60 11.19 -2.26
C LEU A 12 1.70 10.44 -3.01
N ILE A 13 2.94 10.85 -2.83
CA ILE A 13 4.06 10.17 -3.49
C ILE A 13 4.14 8.73 -3.02
N ARG A 14 4.02 8.50 -1.72
CA ARG A 14 4.04 7.14 -1.19
C ARG A 14 2.87 6.32 -1.68
N PHE A 15 1.69 6.92 -1.74
CA PHE A 15 0.52 6.24 -2.23
C PHE A 15 0.67 5.85 -3.70
N VAL A 16 1.14 6.77 -4.53
CA VAL A 16 1.35 6.50 -5.95
C VAL A 16 2.36 5.38 -6.14
N LEU A 17 3.47 5.44 -5.40
CA LEU A 17 4.48 4.39 -5.51
C LEU A 17 3.94 3.04 -5.03
N ALA A 18 3.10 3.05 -4.00
CA ALA A 18 2.47 1.82 -3.53
C ALA A 18 1.51 1.27 -4.58
N VAL A 19 0.75 2.13 -5.24
CA VAL A 19 -0.14 1.71 -6.32
C VAL A 19 0.66 1.10 -7.45
N VAL A 20 1.77 1.74 -7.83
CA VAL A 20 2.63 1.22 -8.88
C VAL A 20 3.14 -0.17 -8.50
N LEU A 21 3.61 -0.33 -7.27
CA LEU A 21 4.15 -1.60 -6.81
C LEU A 21 3.08 -2.69 -6.84
N VAL A 22 1.90 -2.41 -6.29
CA VAL A 22 0.84 -3.40 -6.22
C VAL A 22 0.35 -3.77 -7.61
N PHE A 23 0.11 -2.78 -8.46
CA PHE A 23 -0.43 -3.03 -9.79
C PHE A 23 0.60 -3.63 -10.73
N ALA A 24 1.88 -3.31 -10.56
CA ALA A 24 2.92 -3.94 -11.34
C ALA A 24 3.03 -5.42 -11.00
N THR A 25 2.75 -5.78 -9.75
CA THR A 25 2.80 -7.16 -9.32
C THR A 25 1.62 -7.95 -9.86
N TYR A 26 0.42 -7.40 -9.73
CA TYR A 26 -0.79 -8.05 -10.20
C TYR A 26 -1.90 -7.02 -10.44
N ASN A 27 -2.61 -7.18 -11.55
CA ASN A 27 -3.85 -6.46 -11.79
C ASN A 27 -4.65 -7.22 -12.84
N PRO A 28 -5.96 -6.98 -12.91
CA PRO A 28 -6.80 -7.74 -13.84
C PRO A 28 -6.71 -7.30 -15.29
N SER A 29 -5.89 -6.29 -15.61
CA SER A 29 -5.77 -5.82 -16.99
C SER A 29 -4.82 -6.64 -17.84
N GLU A 30 -4.13 -7.60 -17.24
CA GLU A 30 -3.15 -8.45 -17.90
C GLU A 30 -1.82 -7.74 -18.19
N TYR A 31 -1.63 -6.54 -17.66
CA TYR A 31 -0.36 -5.81 -17.80
C TYR A 31 0.36 -5.76 -16.46
N SER A 32 0.66 -6.95 -15.91
CA SER A 32 1.34 -7.06 -14.63
C SER A 32 2.40 -8.14 -14.71
N TRP A 33 3.32 -8.13 -13.73
CA TRP A 33 4.35 -9.16 -13.68
C TRP A 33 3.74 -10.56 -13.57
N TYR A 34 2.66 -10.69 -12.81
CA TYR A 34 2.00 -11.99 -12.65
C TYR A 34 1.57 -12.55 -14.01
N HIS A 35 0.93 -11.73 -14.84
CA HIS A 35 0.47 -12.18 -16.14
C HIS A 35 1.65 -12.43 -17.07
N TRP A 36 2.69 -11.60 -16.98
CA TRP A 36 3.89 -11.81 -17.75
C TRP A 36 4.50 -13.18 -17.45
N PHE A 37 4.61 -13.50 -16.16
CA PHE A 37 5.16 -14.79 -15.74
C PHE A 37 4.32 -15.95 -16.24
N MET A 38 3.01 -15.83 -16.09
CA MET A 38 2.10 -16.93 -16.47
C MET A 38 2.10 -17.19 -17.97
N HIS A 39 2.30 -16.16 -18.79
CA HIS A 39 2.27 -16.30 -20.24
C HIS A 39 3.65 -16.40 -20.86
N ALA A 40 4.71 -16.33 -20.08
CA ALA A 40 6.05 -16.42 -20.60
C ALA A 40 6.34 -17.85 -21.07
N SER A 41 6.93 -17.98 -22.25
CA SER A 41 7.34 -19.28 -22.75
C SER A 41 8.54 -19.80 -21.98
N ASP A 42 9.40 -18.91 -21.52
CA ASP A 42 10.56 -19.27 -20.71
C ASP A 42 10.46 -18.57 -19.38
N LYS A 43 10.13 -19.31 -18.32
CA LYS A 43 9.94 -18.74 -17.00
C LYS A 43 11.23 -18.41 -16.29
N PHE A 44 12.36 -18.77 -16.89
CA PHE A 44 13.66 -18.44 -16.33
C PHE A 44 14.36 -17.36 -17.14
N ASP A 45 13.58 -16.58 -17.89
CA ASP A 45 14.09 -15.44 -18.63
C ASP A 45 14.77 -14.47 -17.64
N PRO A 46 16.02 -14.07 -17.90
CA PRO A 46 16.72 -13.14 -17.00
C PRO A 46 15.97 -11.84 -16.74
N LEU A 47 15.30 -11.30 -17.74
CA LEU A 47 14.56 -10.07 -17.56
C LEU A 47 13.38 -10.26 -16.61
N LEU A 48 12.69 -11.38 -16.75
CA LEU A 48 11.58 -11.71 -15.86
C LEU A 48 12.06 -11.90 -14.43
N ALA A 49 13.21 -12.57 -14.27
CA ALA A 49 13.81 -12.78 -12.96
C ALA A 49 14.25 -11.46 -12.33
N PHE A 50 14.82 -10.57 -13.14
CA PHE A 50 15.24 -9.27 -12.64
C PHE A 50 14.06 -8.47 -12.14
N ALA A 51 12.99 -8.46 -12.91
CA ALA A 51 11.76 -7.76 -12.50
C ALA A 51 11.20 -8.36 -11.21
N ALA A 52 11.24 -9.69 -11.07
CA ALA A 52 10.79 -10.33 -9.85
C ALA A 52 11.57 -9.87 -8.64
N VAL A 53 12.89 -9.77 -8.77
CA VAL A 53 13.75 -9.34 -7.67
C VAL A 53 13.46 -7.89 -7.31
N VAL A 54 13.30 -7.03 -8.31
CA VAL A 54 13.00 -5.62 -8.07
C VAL A 54 11.67 -5.47 -7.34
N LEU A 55 10.65 -6.21 -7.76
CA LEU A 55 9.35 -6.16 -7.09
C LEU A 55 9.45 -6.70 -5.67
N LEU A 56 10.22 -7.76 -5.48
CA LEU A 56 10.40 -8.32 -4.15
C LEU A 56 11.07 -7.32 -3.21
N ILE A 57 12.09 -6.63 -3.70
CA ILE A 57 12.76 -5.60 -2.91
C ILE A 57 11.77 -4.51 -2.51
N GLY A 58 10.97 -4.05 -3.47
CA GLY A 58 9.96 -3.04 -3.20
C GLY A 58 8.96 -3.50 -2.14
N TRP A 59 8.49 -4.73 -2.26
CA TRP A 59 7.55 -5.29 -1.29
C TRP A 59 8.15 -5.39 0.09
N VAL A 60 9.39 -5.87 0.18
CA VAL A 60 10.05 -5.99 1.49
C VAL A 60 10.19 -4.63 2.14
N ILE A 61 10.62 -3.63 1.38
CA ILE A 61 10.79 -2.28 1.92
C ILE A 61 9.46 -1.73 2.40
N TYR A 62 8.42 -1.84 1.58
CA TYR A 62 7.13 -1.23 1.91
C TYR A 62 6.42 -1.95 3.04
N LEU A 63 6.43 -3.28 3.03
CA LEU A 63 5.78 -4.03 4.11
C LEU A 63 6.50 -3.84 5.43
N ARG A 64 7.82 -3.83 5.37
CA ARG A 64 8.60 -3.64 6.58
C ARG A 64 8.38 -2.25 7.17
N ALA A 65 8.34 -1.24 6.31
CA ALA A 65 8.08 0.12 6.77
C ALA A 65 6.67 0.24 7.35
N THR A 66 5.70 -0.41 6.74
CA THR A 66 4.32 -0.37 7.22
C THR A 66 4.20 -1.01 8.59
N VAL A 67 4.72 -2.23 8.73
CA VAL A 67 4.63 -2.94 10.01
C VAL A 67 5.40 -2.19 11.08
N ARG A 68 6.54 -1.66 10.73
CA ARG A 68 7.37 -0.93 11.69
C ARG A 68 6.68 0.34 12.18
N SER A 69 5.98 1.02 11.30
CA SER A 69 5.30 2.26 11.64
C SER A 69 4.02 2.02 12.43
N LEU A 70 3.21 1.06 11.99
CA LEU A 70 1.94 0.77 12.64
C LEU A 70 2.06 -0.13 13.85
N GLY A 71 3.08 -0.99 13.85
CA GLY A 71 3.17 -2.06 14.84
C GLY A 71 2.30 -3.23 14.43
N GLU A 72 2.43 -4.33 15.15
CA GLU A 72 1.70 -5.54 14.80
C GLU A 72 0.18 -5.36 14.98
N ILE A 73 -0.20 -4.76 16.10
CA ILE A 73 -1.62 -4.55 16.38
C ILE A 73 -2.20 -3.52 15.42
N GLY A 74 -1.45 -2.44 15.17
CA GLY A 74 -1.90 -1.42 14.23
C GLY A 74 -2.10 -1.95 12.82
N THR A 75 -1.18 -2.80 12.37
CA THR A 75 -1.30 -3.42 11.06
C THR A 75 -2.53 -4.31 10.97
N LEU A 76 -2.75 -5.11 12.02
CA LEU A 76 -3.91 -5.99 12.06
C LEU A 76 -5.20 -5.20 12.03
N LEU A 77 -5.25 -4.11 12.79
CA LEU A 77 -6.43 -3.25 12.80
C LEU A 77 -6.67 -2.57 11.46
N ALA A 78 -5.61 -2.17 10.78
CA ALA A 78 -5.74 -1.56 9.46
C ALA A 78 -6.32 -2.55 8.45
N ILE A 79 -5.83 -3.79 8.48
CA ILE A 79 -6.35 -4.83 7.61
C ILE A 79 -7.82 -5.09 7.92
N ALA A 80 -8.17 -5.17 9.20
CA ALA A 80 -9.55 -5.39 9.60
C ALA A 80 -10.44 -4.23 9.15
N PHE A 81 -9.96 -3.01 9.31
CA PHE A 81 -10.73 -1.82 8.92
C PHE A 81 -11.07 -1.85 7.43
N PHE A 82 -10.06 -2.06 6.59
CA PHE A 82 -10.29 -2.05 5.16
C PHE A 82 -11.06 -3.28 4.69
N GLY A 83 -10.88 -4.41 5.37
CA GLY A 83 -11.66 -5.61 5.07
C GLY A 83 -13.14 -5.40 5.34
N VAL A 84 -13.46 -4.85 6.51
CA VAL A 84 -14.84 -4.57 6.87
C VAL A 84 -15.42 -3.49 5.97
N LEU A 85 -14.61 -2.49 5.62
CA LEU A 85 -15.06 -1.43 4.70
C LEU A 85 -15.45 -2.02 3.35
N THR A 86 -14.65 -2.95 2.83
CA THR A 86 -14.97 -3.61 1.58
C THR A 86 -16.29 -4.39 1.69
N TRP A 87 -16.45 -5.10 2.79
CA TRP A 87 -17.70 -5.83 3.06
C TRP A 87 -18.88 -4.88 3.09
N LEU A 88 -18.72 -3.76 3.77
CA LEU A 88 -19.78 -2.75 3.85
C LEU A 88 -20.16 -2.23 2.47
N MET A 89 -19.16 -1.97 1.63
CA MET A 89 -19.42 -1.47 0.28
C MET A 89 -20.17 -2.51 -0.56
N ILE A 90 -19.84 -3.78 -0.37
CA ILE A 90 -20.55 -4.85 -1.08
C ILE A 90 -21.99 -4.95 -0.58
N ASP A 91 -22.18 -4.85 0.73
CA ASP A 91 -23.50 -4.98 1.33
C ASP A 91 -24.43 -3.85 0.89
N TYR A 92 -23.88 -2.66 0.70
CA TYR A 92 -24.69 -1.51 0.25
C TYR A 92 -24.75 -1.38 -1.27
N ASN A 93 -24.30 -2.41 -1.98
CA ASN A 93 -24.36 -2.46 -3.44
C ASN A 93 -23.51 -1.39 -4.13
N VAL A 94 -22.55 -0.83 -3.43
CA VAL A 94 -21.58 0.06 -4.05
C VAL A 94 -20.63 -0.76 -4.91
N LEU A 95 -20.28 -1.95 -4.45
CA LEU A 95 -19.48 -2.91 -5.19
C LEU A 95 -20.30 -4.16 -5.42
N SER A 96 -20.07 -4.81 -6.56
CA SER A 96 -20.73 -6.06 -6.89
C SER A 96 -19.73 -7.20 -6.86
N VAL A 97 -20.09 -8.28 -6.16
CA VAL A 97 -19.26 -9.48 -6.14
C VAL A 97 -19.22 -10.12 -7.51
N GLU A 98 -20.27 -9.91 -8.30
CA GLU A 98 -20.34 -10.49 -9.64
C GLU A 98 -19.35 -9.86 -10.59
N ASN A 99 -19.00 -8.57 -10.37
CA ASN A 99 -18.00 -7.90 -11.19
C ASN A 99 -16.64 -8.07 -10.54
N THR A 100 -16.01 -9.20 -10.79
CA THR A 100 -14.75 -9.57 -10.18
C THR A 100 -13.64 -8.59 -10.52
N GLU A 101 -13.65 -8.06 -11.73
CA GLU A 101 -12.60 -7.15 -12.16
C GLU A 101 -12.61 -5.86 -11.35
N VAL A 102 -13.77 -5.24 -11.19
CA VAL A 102 -13.88 -4.03 -10.40
C VAL A 102 -13.55 -4.30 -8.94
N LEU A 103 -14.04 -5.41 -8.42
CA LEU A 103 -13.77 -5.78 -7.03
C LEU A 103 -12.26 -5.94 -6.81
N THR A 104 -11.57 -6.58 -7.76
CA THR A 104 -10.13 -6.77 -7.67
C THR A 104 -9.41 -5.42 -7.66
N TYR A 105 -9.79 -4.50 -8.54
CA TYR A 105 -9.17 -3.17 -8.55
C TYR A 105 -9.35 -2.47 -7.22
N VAL A 106 -10.54 -2.54 -6.64
CA VAL A 106 -10.80 -1.89 -5.37
C VAL A 106 -9.93 -2.48 -4.26
N ILE A 107 -9.82 -3.81 -4.22
CA ILE A 107 -8.99 -4.47 -3.22
C ILE A 107 -7.53 -4.06 -3.38
N LEU A 108 -7.04 -3.98 -4.62
CA LEU A 108 -5.66 -3.60 -4.86
C LEU A 108 -5.40 -2.15 -4.43
N VAL A 109 -6.34 -1.26 -4.72
CA VAL A 109 -6.22 0.14 -4.29
C VAL A 109 -6.24 0.22 -2.76
N MET A 110 -7.09 -0.56 -2.12
CA MET A 110 -7.13 -0.58 -0.66
C MET A 110 -5.83 -1.11 -0.07
N LEU A 111 -5.24 -2.11 -0.69
CA LEU A 111 -3.96 -2.62 -0.24
C LEU A 111 -2.90 -1.52 -0.35
N ALA A 112 -2.88 -0.80 -1.46
CA ALA A 112 -1.95 0.31 -1.62
C ALA A 112 -2.20 1.39 -0.57
N ALA A 113 -3.47 1.65 -0.25
CA ALA A 113 -3.82 2.63 0.78
C ALA A 113 -3.34 2.21 2.15
N ILE A 114 -3.47 0.92 2.48
CA ILE A 114 -2.96 0.41 3.75
C ILE A 114 -1.46 0.64 3.84
N ILE A 115 -0.74 0.32 2.79
CA ILE A 115 0.70 0.48 2.77
C ILE A 115 1.09 1.95 2.91
N ALA A 116 0.44 2.82 2.14
CA ALA A 116 0.76 4.25 2.18
C ALA A 116 0.45 4.86 3.54
N THR A 117 -0.71 4.51 4.10
CA THR A 117 -1.11 5.00 5.40
C THR A 117 -0.15 4.49 6.47
N GLY A 118 0.23 3.21 6.36
CA GLY A 118 1.15 2.62 7.31
C GLY A 118 2.48 3.33 7.30
N MET A 119 3.02 3.58 6.13
CA MET A 119 4.31 4.26 6.03
C MET A 119 4.27 5.68 6.59
N SER A 120 3.10 6.30 6.54
CA SER A 120 2.94 7.68 7.00
C SER A 120 2.35 7.78 8.39
N TRP A 121 2.07 6.65 9.04
CA TRP A 121 1.33 6.64 10.29
C TRP A 121 2.00 7.43 11.41
N SER A 122 3.31 7.32 11.52
CA SER A 122 4.00 8.05 12.58
C SER A 122 3.81 9.55 12.44
N HIS A 123 3.82 10.03 11.21
CA HIS A 123 3.61 11.46 10.95
C HIS A 123 2.16 11.87 11.18
N ILE A 124 1.23 11.03 10.79
CA ILE A 124 -0.18 11.30 11.01
C ILE A 124 -0.48 11.35 12.49
N ARG A 125 0.08 10.41 13.24
CA ARG A 125 -0.12 10.35 14.68
C ARG A 125 0.43 11.59 15.37
N ARG A 126 1.58 12.07 14.95
CA ARG A 126 2.16 13.28 15.49
C ARG A 126 1.23 14.48 15.30
N ARG A 127 0.69 14.60 14.12
CA ARG A 127 -0.19 15.71 13.81
C ARG A 127 -1.45 15.67 14.64
N MET A 128 -1.97 14.49 14.89
CA MET A 128 -3.18 14.35 15.68
C MET A 128 -2.97 14.64 17.14
N SER A 129 -1.85 14.17 17.68
CA SER A 129 -1.60 14.35 19.11
C SER A 129 -1.00 15.70 19.45
N GLY A 130 -0.11 16.18 18.61
CA GLY A 130 0.57 17.44 18.88
C GLY A 130 1.63 17.37 19.96
N GLN A 131 1.71 16.25 20.65
CA GLN A 131 2.63 16.13 21.78
C GLN A 131 4.04 15.74 21.38
N LEU A 132 4.15 14.95 20.36
CA LEU A 132 5.46 14.47 19.93
C LEU A 132 6.34 15.60 19.43
N ASP A 133 5.73 16.65 18.90
CA ASP A 133 6.50 17.80 18.45
C ASP A 133 7.21 18.47 19.61
N VAL A 134 6.55 18.55 20.76
CA VAL A 134 7.15 19.13 21.95
C VAL A 134 8.33 18.29 22.42
N ASP A 135 8.14 16.98 22.41
CA ASP A 135 9.22 16.09 22.85
C ASP A 135 10.44 16.21 21.96
N GLU A 136 10.22 16.34 20.66
CA GLU A 136 11.33 16.47 19.73
C GLU A 136 12.10 17.76 19.94
N VAL A 137 11.38 18.82 20.26
CA VAL A 137 12.01 20.10 20.53
C VAL A 137 12.87 20.02 21.78
N ASP A 138 12.37 19.34 22.80
CA ASP A 138 13.08 19.21 24.05
C ASP A 138 14.39 18.46 23.89
N GLU A 139 14.46 17.54 22.96
CA GLU A 139 15.68 16.78 22.76
C GLU A 139 16.77 17.60 22.11
N ASN A 140 16.42 18.66 21.45
CA ASN A 140 17.39 19.51 20.79
C ASN A 140 17.84 20.63 21.70
#